data_5920477f8a0cc93a07c8c093961a3698
#
_entry.id   5920477f8a0cc93a07c8c093961a3698
#
_cell.length_a   1.000
_cell.length_b   1.000
_cell.length_c   1.000
_cell.angle_alpha   90.00
_cell.angle_beta   90.00
_cell.angle_gamma   90.00
#
_symmetry.space_group_name_H-M   'P 1'
#
loop_
_entity.id
_entity.type
_entity.pdbx_description
1 polymer ?
#
loop_
_entity_poly.entity_id
_entity_poly.type
_entity_poly.pdbx_seq_one_letter_code
_entity_poly.pdbx_strand_id
1 'polypeptide(L)'
;MTRSALILSGGNHPFDQTTPRVQTLAEEAGFEVTVVDSPPDAARHLESKDPDLWVCNTLRWRMLADQYANLREEFAYEIDANTSARIEAWVNGGGRLLALHAAPICFDNWQGWGELIDARWQWGVSSHPPLAEITVEFTAEHPLTSGLADFCMLDEAYGDMWLAPEVEPLAISRWGGREHPMLWVRSVGDGTVVTSTLGHGAESFDHPTHREVLRRSMSLLSRPEVPV
;
A
#
# COMPACT_ATOMS: atom_id res chain seq x y z
N MET A 1 25.02 -4.68 -7.07
CA MET A 1 24.35 -5.65 -6.16
C MET A 1 22.93 -5.83 -6.65
N THR A 2 22.34 -7.01 -6.50
CA THR A 2 20.92 -7.21 -6.83
C THR A 2 20.08 -6.46 -5.81
N ARG A 3 19.09 -5.67 -6.24
CA ARG A 3 18.18 -4.96 -5.35
C ARG A 3 17.23 -5.96 -4.70
N SER A 4 16.87 -5.72 -3.44
CA SER A 4 16.00 -6.60 -2.66
C SER A 4 14.66 -5.95 -2.34
N ALA A 5 13.58 -6.73 -2.40
CA ALA A 5 12.26 -6.30 -2.00
C ALA A 5 11.67 -7.26 -0.97
N LEU A 6 11.04 -6.69 0.06
CA LEU A 6 10.23 -7.40 1.03
C LEU A 6 8.75 -7.18 0.70
N ILE A 7 7.95 -8.21 0.63
CA ILE A 7 6.49 -8.13 0.54
C ILE A 7 5.89 -8.69 1.82
N LEU A 8 5.14 -7.86 2.57
CA LEU A 8 4.25 -8.33 3.62
C LEU A 8 2.90 -8.63 2.99
N SER A 9 2.43 -9.85 3.16
CA SER A 9 1.18 -10.36 2.57
C SER A 9 0.23 -10.92 3.63
N GLY A 10 -1.01 -11.16 3.25
CA GLY A 10 -1.97 -11.94 4.03
C GLY A 10 -2.99 -11.13 4.82
N GLY A 11 -3.96 -11.83 5.39
CA GLY A 11 -5.15 -11.29 6.02
C GLY A 11 -6.42 -11.66 5.26
N ASN A 12 -7.54 -11.05 5.63
CA ASN A 12 -8.85 -11.35 5.05
C ASN A 12 -9.09 -10.59 3.73
N HIS A 13 -8.37 -11.00 2.66
CA HIS A 13 -8.49 -10.44 1.31
C HIS A 13 -7.89 -11.44 0.31
N PRO A 14 -8.13 -11.34 -1.02
CA PRO A 14 -7.62 -12.33 -1.98
C PRO A 14 -6.09 -12.19 -2.23
N PHE A 15 -5.29 -12.23 -1.16
CA PHE A 15 -3.82 -12.10 -1.24
C PHE A 15 -3.15 -13.30 -1.92
N ASP A 16 -3.80 -14.46 -1.94
CA ASP A 16 -3.40 -15.62 -2.74
C ASP A 16 -3.38 -15.31 -4.25
N GLN A 17 -4.20 -14.35 -4.70
CA GLN A 17 -4.26 -13.91 -6.08
C GLN A 17 -3.42 -12.65 -6.34
N THR A 18 -3.41 -11.69 -5.41
CA THR A 18 -2.73 -10.40 -5.62
C THR A 18 -1.24 -10.47 -5.32
N THR A 19 -0.80 -11.21 -4.30
CA THR A 19 0.62 -11.30 -3.91
C THR A 19 1.51 -11.86 -5.02
N PRO A 20 1.14 -12.93 -5.76
CA PRO A 20 1.95 -13.40 -6.88
C PRO A 20 2.13 -12.35 -7.98
N ARG A 21 1.13 -11.48 -8.20
CA ARG A 21 1.21 -10.38 -9.17
C ARG A 21 2.14 -9.28 -8.73
N VAL A 22 2.05 -8.89 -7.46
CA VAL A 22 2.97 -7.92 -6.85
C VAL A 22 4.40 -8.44 -6.88
N GLN A 23 4.61 -9.73 -6.57
CA GLN A 23 5.91 -10.38 -6.65
C GLN A 23 6.46 -10.33 -8.07
N THR A 24 5.67 -10.75 -9.08
CA THR A 24 6.08 -10.70 -10.49
C THR A 24 6.46 -9.27 -10.91
N LEU A 25 5.67 -8.26 -10.52
CA LEU A 25 5.98 -6.86 -10.81
C LEU A 25 7.31 -6.41 -10.20
N ALA A 26 7.59 -6.81 -8.97
CA ALA A 26 8.86 -6.49 -8.31
C ALA A 26 10.04 -7.21 -8.97
N GLU A 27 9.88 -8.48 -9.36
CA GLU A 27 10.90 -9.25 -10.10
C GLU A 27 11.17 -8.64 -11.49
N GLU A 28 10.12 -8.26 -12.25
CA GLU A 28 10.22 -7.52 -13.51
C GLU A 28 10.92 -6.16 -13.34
N ALA A 29 10.76 -5.51 -12.20
CA ALA A 29 11.48 -4.28 -11.84
C ALA A 29 12.93 -4.52 -11.37
N GLY A 30 13.39 -5.78 -11.33
CA GLY A 30 14.77 -6.18 -11.05
C GLY A 30 15.07 -6.37 -9.56
N PHE A 31 14.07 -6.67 -8.73
CA PHE A 31 14.26 -7.00 -7.32
C PHE A 31 14.33 -8.51 -7.10
N GLU A 32 15.18 -8.93 -6.16
CA GLU A 32 15.07 -10.24 -5.52
C GLU A 32 14.03 -10.14 -4.41
N VAL A 33 12.97 -10.97 -4.47
CA VAL A 33 11.79 -10.81 -3.62
C VAL A 33 11.78 -11.81 -2.48
N THR A 34 11.53 -11.32 -1.27
CA THR A 34 11.16 -12.12 -0.09
C THR A 34 9.72 -11.81 0.28
N VAL A 35 8.89 -12.84 0.45
CA VAL A 35 7.50 -12.70 0.93
C VAL A 35 7.41 -13.20 2.36
N VAL A 36 6.75 -12.44 3.23
CA VAL A 36 6.42 -12.81 4.61
C VAL A 36 4.94 -12.56 4.87
N ASP A 37 4.34 -13.32 5.78
CA ASP A 37 2.93 -13.24 6.14
C ASP A 37 2.66 -12.65 7.53
N SER A 38 3.71 -12.32 8.26
CA SER A 38 3.66 -11.85 9.63
C SER A 38 4.30 -10.47 9.78
N PRO A 39 3.62 -9.47 10.36
CA PRO A 39 4.21 -8.16 10.60
C PRO A 39 5.47 -8.16 11.47
N PRO A 40 5.60 -9.02 12.55
CA PRO A 40 6.86 -9.14 13.28
C PRO A 40 8.01 -9.69 12.42
N ASP A 41 7.74 -10.62 11.49
CA ASP A 41 8.76 -11.11 10.56
C ASP A 41 9.18 -10.03 9.57
N ALA A 42 8.21 -9.25 9.07
CA ALA A 42 8.52 -8.08 8.24
C ALA A 42 9.41 -7.09 9.00
N ALA A 43 9.06 -6.70 10.22
CA ALA A 43 9.84 -5.77 11.02
C ALA A 43 11.28 -6.28 11.30
N ARG A 44 11.44 -7.59 11.59
CA ARG A 44 12.76 -8.19 11.74
C ARG A 44 13.56 -8.18 10.43
N HIS A 45 12.91 -8.42 9.31
CA HIS A 45 13.55 -8.38 8.00
C HIS A 45 14.00 -6.96 7.64
N LEU A 46 13.14 -5.95 7.85
CA LEU A 46 13.47 -4.54 7.64
C LEU A 46 14.73 -4.14 8.42
N GLU A 47 14.80 -4.50 9.70
CA GLU A 47 15.94 -4.16 10.56
C GLU A 47 17.23 -4.91 10.20
N SER A 48 17.13 -6.21 9.87
CA SER A 48 18.30 -7.09 9.71
C SER A 48 18.85 -7.16 8.29
N LYS A 49 18.04 -6.90 7.28
CA LYS A 49 18.38 -7.02 5.85
C LYS A 49 18.34 -5.70 5.10
N ASP A 50 17.66 -4.70 5.66
CA ASP A 50 17.50 -3.36 5.08
C ASP A 50 17.16 -3.41 3.58
N PRO A 51 16.01 -3.99 3.19
CA PRO A 51 15.66 -4.15 1.79
C PRO A 51 15.54 -2.79 1.09
N ASP A 52 15.79 -2.76 -0.22
CA ASP A 52 15.67 -1.54 -1.02
C ASP A 52 14.22 -1.10 -1.19
N LEU A 53 13.26 -2.02 -1.07
CA LEU A 53 11.82 -1.77 -1.17
C LEU A 53 11.06 -2.64 -0.16
N TRP A 54 10.10 -2.06 0.52
CA TRP A 54 9.06 -2.79 1.24
C TRP A 54 7.70 -2.55 0.60
N VAL A 55 6.98 -3.63 0.26
CA VAL A 55 5.59 -3.58 -0.21
C VAL A 55 4.67 -4.10 0.89
N CYS A 56 3.77 -3.25 1.36
CA CYS A 56 2.71 -3.62 2.29
C CYS A 56 1.45 -3.99 1.50
N ASN A 57 1.30 -5.28 1.19
CA ASN A 57 0.15 -5.89 0.51
C ASN A 57 -0.58 -6.82 1.47
N THR A 58 -1.19 -6.26 2.51
CA THR A 58 -1.79 -7.02 3.62
C THR A 58 -3.03 -6.33 4.15
N LEU A 59 -3.87 -7.06 4.87
CA LEU A 59 -5.02 -6.53 5.61
C LEU A 59 -5.03 -7.10 7.03
N ARG A 60 -4.51 -6.35 7.97
CA ARG A 60 -4.29 -6.72 9.38
C ARG A 60 -4.83 -5.65 10.32
N TRP A 61 -5.99 -5.90 10.96
CA TRP A 61 -6.62 -5.00 11.93
C TRP A 61 -7.34 -5.79 13.02
N ARG A 62 -7.83 -5.13 14.07
CA ARG A 62 -8.40 -5.79 15.25
C ARG A 62 -9.76 -6.43 15.05
N MET A 63 -10.46 -6.12 13.96
CA MET A 63 -11.81 -6.68 13.66
C MET A 63 -12.83 -6.51 14.79
N LEU A 64 -12.88 -5.33 15.43
CA LEU A 64 -13.69 -5.12 16.65
C LEU A 64 -15.19 -5.15 16.40
N ALA A 65 -15.67 -4.79 15.22
CA ALA A 65 -17.11 -4.76 14.91
C ALA A 65 -17.70 -6.18 14.86
N ASP A 66 -18.96 -6.32 15.28
CA ASP A 66 -19.65 -7.63 15.40
C ASP A 66 -19.78 -8.36 14.08
N GLN A 67 -19.86 -7.64 12.97
CA GLN A 67 -19.90 -8.23 11.62
C GLN A 67 -18.66 -9.07 11.29
N TYR A 68 -17.54 -8.86 11.99
CA TYR A 68 -16.28 -9.62 11.82
C TYR A 68 -16.07 -10.73 12.84
N ALA A 69 -17.06 -10.99 13.72
CA ALA A 69 -16.91 -11.93 14.83
C ALA A 69 -16.44 -13.33 14.38
N ASN A 70 -16.97 -13.82 13.24
CA ASN A 70 -16.63 -15.13 12.69
C ASN A 70 -15.22 -15.20 12.05
N LEU A 71 -14.61 -14.05 11.75
CA LEU A 71 -13.30 -13.95 11.11
C LEU A 71 -12.20 -13.59 12.10
N ARG A 72 -12.59 -13.16 13.30
CA ARG A 72 -11.68 -12.58 14.30
C ARG A 72 -10.63 -13.55 14.77
N GLU A 73 -10.99 -14.82 14.99
CA GLU A 73 -10.06 -15.84 15.47
C GLU A 73 -8.93 -16.09 14.46
N GLU A 74 -9.23 -16.01 13.17
CA GLU A 74 -8.29 -16.31 12.09
C GLU A 74 -7.48 -15.09 11.65
N PHE A 75 -8.13 -13.91 11.54
CA PHE A 75 -7.54 -12.77 10.84
C PHE A 75 -7.28 -11.53 11.71
N ALA A 76 -7.88 -11.44 12.91
CA ALA A 76 -7.65 -10.26 13.74
C ALA A 76 -6.18 -10.15 14.13
N TYR A 77 -5.67 -8.92 14.07
CA TYR A 77 -4.30 -8.62 14.41
C TYR A 77 -4.21 -7.29 15.15
N GLU A 78 -3.42 -7.26 16.20
CA GLU A 78 -3.03 -6.07 16.93
C GLU A 78 -1.50 -5.95 16.88
N ILE A 79 -1.02 -4.85 16.30
CA ILE A 79 0.43 -4.63 16.19
C ILE A 79 1.01 -4.27 17.55
N ASP A 80 2.08 -4.95 17.95
CA ASP A 80 2.79 -4.64 19.18
C ASP A 80 3.74 -3.44 19.02
N ALA A 81 4.09 -2.82 20.16
CA ALA A 81 4.90 -1.61 20.21
C ALA A 81 6.32 -1.80 19.65
N ASN A 82 6.89 -3.00 19.76
CA ASN A 82 8.24 -3.27 19.26
C ASN A 82 8.22 -3.40 17.73
N THR A 83 7.22 -4.09 17.18
CA THR A 83 7.02 -4.23 15.73
C THR A 83 6.76 -2.86 15.09
N SER A 84 5.85 -2.05 15.65
CA SER A 84 5.55 -0.72 15.13
C SER A 84 6.75 0.22 15.19
N ALA A 85 7.51 0.24 16.30
CA ALA A 85 8.69 1.09 16.44
C ALA A 85 9.80 0.73 15.42
N ARG A 86 9.99 -0.55 15.10
CA ARG A 86 10.97 -0.98 14.07
C ARG A 86 10.55 -0.53 12.68
N ILE A 87 9.28 -0.67 12.34
CA ILE A 87 8.74 -0.19 11.04
C ILE A 87 8.92 1.32 10.93
N GLU A 88 8.52 2.05 11.95
CA GLU A 88 8.65 3.51 11.99
C GLU A 88 10.10 3.96 11.86
N ALA A 89 11.02 3.34 12.60
CA ALA A 89 12.44 3.65 12.53
C ALA A 89 13.02 3.37 11.14
N TRP A 90 12.63 2.25 10.50
CA TRP A 90 13.10 1.90 9.17
C TRP A 90 12.61 2.91 8.11
N VAL A 91 11.31 3.26 8.12
CA VAL A 91 10.77 4.25 7.17
C VAL A 91 11.46 5.60 7.37
N ASN A 92 11.53 6.12 8.61
CA ASN A 92 12.16 7.41 8.91
C ASN A 92 13.66 7.44 8.57
N GLY A 93 14.33 6.30 8.67
CA GLY A 93 15.75 6.15 8.37
C GLY A 93 16.11 6.01 6.90
N GLY A 94 15.18 6.26 5.98
CA GLY A 94 15.41 6.20 4.53
C GLY A 94 14.73 5.04 3.83
N GLY A 95 13.86 4.30 4.52
CA GLY A 95 13.09 3.18 3.97
C GLY A 95 12.19 3.61 2.80
N ARG A 96 11.93 2.68 1.90
CA ARG A 96 11.13 2.88 0.69
C ARG A 96 9.89 1.97 0.75
N LEU A 97 8.73 2.56 1.02
CA LEU A 97 7.48 1.84 1.25
C LEU A 97 6.50 2.05 0.09
N LEU A 98 5.98 0.95 -0.45
CA LEU A 98 4.79 0.91 -1.29
C LEU A 98 3.63 0.32 -0.47
N ALA A 99 2.69 1.17 -0.06
CA ALA A 99 1.50 0.78 0.69
C ALA A 99 0.33 0.56 -0.30
N LEU A 100 -0.20 -0.67 -0.35
CA LEU A 100 -1.19 -1.07 -1.36
C LEU A 100 -2.56 -1.30 -0.75
N HIS A 101 -3.58 -0.95 -1.50
CA HIS A 101 -5.00 -1.21 -1.33
C HIS A 101 -5.49 -1.06 0.11
N ALA A 102 -5.51 -2.15 0.86
CA ALA A 102 -6.03 -2.21 2.23
C ALA A 102 -5.11 -1.57 3.28
N ALA A 103 -3.96 -1.02 2.90
CA ALA A 103 -3.02 -0.40 3.84
C ALA A 103 -3.64 0.63 4.78
N PRO A 104 -4.58 1.52 4.36
CA PRO A 104 -5.25 2.46 5.27
C PRO A 104 -6.08 1.82 6.38
N ILE A 105 -6.47 0.55 6.23
CA ILE A 105 -7.24 -0.22 7.23
C ILE A 105 -6.30 -0.91 8.23
N CYS A 106 -5.04 -1.17 7.82
CA CYS A 106 -4.09 -1.92 8.62
C CYS A 106 -3.71 -1.21 9.92
N PHE A 107 -3.35 -2.03 10.92
CA PHE A 107 -2.74 -1.59 12.17
C PHE A 107 -3.54 -0.50 12.89
N ASP A 108 -4.87 -0.68 12.96
CA ASP A 108 -5.85 0.28 13.47
C ASP A 108 -5.67 0.64 14.96
N ASN A 109 -4.80 -0.06 15.69
CA ASN A 109 -4.35 0.29 17.03
C ASN A 109 -3.06 1.15 17.06
N TRP A 110 -2.47 1.46 15.91
CA TRP A 110 -1.25 2.25 15.80
C TRP A 110 -1.47 3.50 14.92
N GLN A 111 -1.64 4.65 15.59
CA GLN A 111 -1.88 5.93 14.89
C GLN A 111 -0.71 6.31 13.97
N GLY A 112 0.54 6.01 14.35
CA GLY A 112 1.73 6.29 13.57
C GLY A 112 1.73 5.64 12.19
N TRP A 113 1.04 4.49 12.02
CA TRP A 113 0.88 3.90 10.68
C TRP A 113 0.15 4.84 9.72
N GLY A 114 -0.99 5.38 10.16
CA GLY A 114 -1.73 6.36 9.36
C GLY A 114 -0.92 7.61 9.06
N GLU A 115 -0.06 8.03 9.99
CA GLU A 115 0.84 9.17 9.80
C GLU A 115 1.99 8.85 8.83
N LEU A 116 2.44 7.60 8.75
CA LEU A 116 3.46 7.15 7.78
C LEU A 116 2.93 7.15 6.35
N ILE A 117 1.68 6.75 6.13
CA ILE A 117 1.09 6.59 4.79
C ILE A 117 0.13 7.71 4.39
N ASP A 118 -0.06 8.72 5.25
CA ASP A 118 -1.00 9.84 5.13
C ASP A 118 -2.47 9.45 4.98
N ALA A 119 -2.84 8.24 5.41
CA ALA A 119 -4.22 7.76 5.32
C ALA A 119 -4.57 6.83 6.47
N ARG A 120 -5.82 6.88 6.91
CA ARG A 120 -6.36 5.96 7.91
C ARG A 120 -7.85 5.75 7.69
N TRP A 121 -8.26 4.48 7.76
CA TRP A 121 -9.66 4.14 7.78
C TRP A 121 -10.32 4.60 9.07
N GLN A 122 -11.41 5.33 8.96
CA GLN A 122 -12.20 5.81 10.08
C GLN A 122 -13.46 4.95 10.21
N TRP A 123 -13.48 4.06 11.21
CA TRP A 123 -14.61 3.18 11.44
C TRP A 123 -15.91 3.97 11.67
N GLY A 124 -16.97 3.62 10.93
CA GLY A 124 -18.25 4.33 10.93
C GLY A 124 -18.31 5.59 10.06
N VAL A 125 -17.21 5.97 9.41
CA VAL A 125 -17.16 7.12 8.49
C VAL A 125 -16.67 6.66 7.12
N SER A 126 -15.48 6.06 7.05
CA SER A 126 -14.91 5.57 5.80
C SER A 126 -15.75 4.45 5.20
N SER A 127 -15.86 4.45 3.89
CA SER A 127 -16.66 3.48 3.14
C SER A 127 -16.11 3.30 1.73
N HIS A 128 -16.61 2.30 1.04
CA HIS A 128 -16.41 2.10 -0.40
C HIS A 128 -17.69 1.53 -1.02
N PRO A 129 -17.98 1.81 -2.29
CA PRO A 129 -18.99 1.09 -3.06
C PRO A 129 -18.63 -0.41 -3.14
N PRO A 130 -19.59 -1.28 -3.45
CA PRO A 130 -19.27 -2.64 -3.84
C PRO A 130 -18.25 -2.66 -5.00
N LEU A 131 -17.46 -3.73 -5.06
CA LEU A 131 -16.54 -3.99 -6.19
C LEU A 131 -17.25 -3.77 -7.53
N ALA A 132 -16.74 -2.84 -8.33
CA ALA A 132 -17.34 -2.43 -9.59
C ALA A 132 -16.28 -1.84 -10.54
N GLU A 133 -16.68 -1.55 -11.78
CA GLU A 133 -15.84 -0.72 -12.64
C GLU A 133 -15.78 0.71 -12.09
N ILE A 134 -14.58 1.16 -11.79
CA ILE A 134 -14.29 2.52 -11.35
C ILE A 134 -13.47 3.25 -12.41
N THR A 135 -13.63 4.59 -12.47
CA THR A 135 -12.75 5.44 -13.25
C THR A 135 -11.66 6.00 -12.35
N VAL A 136 -10.41 5.86 -12.80
CA VAL A 136 -9.24 6.47 -12.17
C VAL A 136 -8.79 7.63 -13.04
N GLU A 137 -8.83 8.83 -12.48
CA GLU A 137 -8.46 10.07 -13.15
C GLU A 137 -7.14 10.58 -12.59
N PHE A 138 -6.17 10.88 -13.46
CA PHE A 138 -4.91 11.48 -13.04
C PHE A 138 -5.07 13.00 -12.84
N THR A 139 -4.61 13.50 -11.71
CA THR A 139 -4.82 14.89 -11.27
C THR A 139 -3.59 15.77 -11.41
N ALA A 140 -2.41 15.16 -11.54
CA ALA A 140 -1.15 15.89 -11.60
C ALA A 140 -0.14 15.21 -12.52
N GLU A 141 0.71 16.02 -13.16
CA GLU A 141 1.87 15.55 -13.89
C GLU A 141 2.97 15.15 -12.88
N HIS A 142 3.32 13.87 -12.86
CA HIS A 142 4.30 13.30 -11.94
C HIS A 142 4.99 12.11 -12.62
N PRO A 143 6.23 11.74 -12.25
CA PRO A 143 6.89 10.55 -12.82
C PRO A 143 6.06 9.26 -12.79
N LEU A 144 5.15 9.12 -11.82
CA LEU A 144 4.24 7.97 -11.75
C LEU A 144 3.11 8.01 -12.78
N THR A 145 2.67 9.19 -13.21
CA THR A 145 1.44 9.41 -14.00
C THR A 145 1.70 9.99 -15.38
N SER A 146 2.87 10.60 -15.59
CA SER A 146 3.24 11.30 -16.82
C SER A 146 3.00 10.46 -18.07
N GLY A 147 2.26 11.03 -19.03
CA GLY A 147 1.94 10.40 -20.30
C GLY A 147 0.96 9.22 -20.21
N LEU A 148 0.37 8.95 -19.04
CA LEU A 148 -0.72 7.99 -18.89
C LEU A 148 -2.07 8.70 -19.07
N ALA A 149 -3.03 8.00 -19.66
CA ALA A 149 -4.42 8.45 -19.75
C ALA A 149 -5.23 7.91 -18.59
N ASP A 150 -6.29 8.61 -18.22
CA ASP A 150 -7.34 8.10 -17.34
C ASP A 150 -7.85 6.75 -17.82
N PHE A 151 -8.27 5.90 -16.88
CA PHE A 151 -8.65 4.53 -17.20
C PHE A 151 -9.78 4.02 -16.30
N CYS A 152 -10.44 2.96 -16.77
CA CYS A 152 -11.44 2.25 -15.99
C CYS A 152 -10.95 0.85 -15.68
N MET A 153 -11.19 0.37 -14.46
CA MET A 153 -10.89 -1.00 -14.06
C MET A 153 -11.84 -1.49 -12.97
N LEU A 154 -11.93 -2.80 -12.80
CA LEU A 154 -12.66 -3.42 -11.71
C LEU A 154 -11.85 -3.29 -10.42
N ASP A 155 -12.36 -2.47 -9.48
CA ASP A 155 -11.71 -2.25 -8.17
C ASP A 155 -12.71 -1.71 -7.13
N GLU A 156 -12.22 -1.49 -5.91
CA GLU A 156 -12.90 -0.77 -4.84
C GLU A 156 -12.33 0.64 -4.71
N ALA A 157 -13.21 1.66 -4.76
CA ALA A 157 -12.79 3.03 -4.53
C ALA A 157 -13.02 3.41 -3.05
N TYR A 158 -11.97 3.41 -2.25
CA TYR A 158 -12.04 3.82 -0.85
C TYR A 158 -12.31 5.33 -0.72
N GLY A 159 -13.23 5.68 0.17
CA GLY A 159 -13.60 7.06 0.41
C GLY A 159 -13.80 7.40 1.88
N ASP A 160 -13.87 8.71 2.13
CA ASP A 160 -14.07 9.28 3.46
C ASP A 160 -13.04 8.83 4.50
N MET A 161 -11.86 8.45 4.06
CA MET A 161 -10.72 8.17 4.92
C MET A 161 -10.24 9.47 5.59
N TRP A 162 -9.65 9.35 6.78
CA TRP A 162 -8.79 10.42 7.24
C TRP A 162 -7.55 10.46 6.32
N LEU A 163 -7.26 11.64 5.83
CA LEU A 163 -6.06 11.93 5.06
C LEU A 163 -5.32 13.09 5.74
N ALA A 164 -4.00 13.07 5.68
CA ALA A 164 -3.22 14.21 6.13
C ALA A 164 -3.54 15.43 5.24
N PRO A 165 -3.56 16.65 5.82
CA PRO A 165 -3.92 17.87 5.06
C PRO A 165 -3.00 18.16 3.86
N GLU A 166 -1.79 17.62 3.88
CA GLU A 166 -0.76 17.82 2.86
C GLU A 166 -0.84 16.82 1.70
N VAL A 167 -1.80 15.89 1.73
CA VAL A 167 -1.95 14.92 0.63
C VAL A 167 -2.34 15.63 -0.66
N GLU A 168 -1.45 15.54 -1.64
CA GLU A 168 -1.69 15.95 -3.02
C GLU A 168 -1.92 14.68 -3.85
N PRO A 169 -3.17 14.36 -4.22
CA PRO A 169 -3.45 13.13 -4.95
C PRO A 169 -2.92 13.22 -6.38
N LEU A 170 -2.24 12.17 -6.83
CA LEU A 170 -1.81 11.97 -8.21
C LEU A 170 -2.88 11.27 -9.05
N ALA A 171 -3.80 10.57 -8.38
CA ALA A 171 -4.98 9.97 -8.99
C ALA A 171 -6.15 10.01 -8.01
N ILE A 172 -7.35 10.15 -8.57
CA ILE A 172 -8.62 10.12 -7.83
C ILE A 172 -9.62 9.18 -8.50
N SER A 173 -10.64 8.80 -7.75
CA SER A 173 -11.88 8.26 -8.29
C SER A 173 -13.07 9.05 -7.75
N ARG A 174 -14.18 9.08 -8.49
CA ARG A 174 -15.39 9.84 -8.11
C ARG A 174 -16.55 8.91 -7.82
N TRP A 175 -17.10 9.04 -6.62
CA TRP A 175 -18.38 8.42 -6.28
C TRP A 175 -19.08 9.21 -5.16
N GLY A 176 -20.39 9.03 -5.01
CA GLY A 176 -21.17 9.78 -4.02
C GLY A 176 -21.11 11.30 -4.19
N GLY A 177 -20.77 11.80 -5.38
CA GLY A 177 -20.62 13.24 -5.67
C GLY A 177 -19.34 13.87 -5.13
N ARG A 178 -18.36 13.07 -4.71
CA ARG A 178 -17.07 13.50 -4.14
C ARG A 178 -15.88 12.87 -4.85
N GLU A 179 -14.73 13.52 -4.73
CA GLU A 179 -13.43 13.02 -5.15
C GLU A 179 -12.78 12.24 -4.01
N HIS A 180 -12.19 11.09 -4.34
CA HIS A 180 -11.50 10.26 -3.38
C HIS A 180 -10.08 9.98 -3.89
N PRO A 181 -9.02 10.35 -3.14
CA PRO A 181 -7.63 10.06 -3.50
C PRO A 181 -7.37 8.57 -3.60
N MET A 182 -6.70 8.17 -4.71
CA MET A 182 -6.34 6.78 -4.98
C MET A 182 -4.82 6.55 -5.01
N LEU A 183 -4.03 7.58 -5.26
CA LEU A 183 -2.56 7.50 -5.37
C LEU A 183 -1.92 8.79 -4.88
N TRP A 184 -0.89 8.69 -4.05
CA TRP A 184 -0.05 9.83 -3.63
C TRP A 184 1.34 9.38 -3.22
N VAL A 185 2.25 10.34 -3.10
CA VAL A 185 3.65 10.14 -2.66
C VAL A 185 3.94 11.06 -1.48
N ARG A 186 4.67 10.56 -0.52
CA ARG A 186 5.08 11.28 0.68
C ARG A 186 6.54 11.06 1.01
N SER A 187 7.20 12.09 1.54
CA SER A 187 8.49 11.97 2.23
C SER A 187 8.27 11.85 3.74
N VAL A 188 8.96 10.92 4.40
CA VAL A 188 8.86 10.66 5.83
C VAL A 188 10.27 10.52 6.39
N GLY A 189 10.76 11.52 7.13
CA GLY A 189 12.17 11.60 7.48
C GLY A 189 13.04 11.55 6.22
N ASP A 190 13.96 10.59 6.15
CA ASP A 190 14.79 10.33 4.96
C ASP A 190 14.14 9.33 4.00
N GLY A 191 12.97 8.77 4.36
CA GLY A 191 12.23 7.77 3.60
C GLY A 191 11.26 8.34 2.58
N THR A 192 10.72 7.46 1.75
CA THR A 192 9.67 7.79 0.77
C THR A 192 8.60 6.73 0.81
N VAL A 193 7.36 7.16 0.83
CA VAL A 193 6.17 6.30 0.82
C VAL A 193 5.34 6.63 -0.42
N VAL A 194 4.97 5.61 -1.17
CA VAL A 194 3.91 5.67 -2.18
C VAL A 194 2.72 4.91 -1.63
N THR A 195 1.57 5.55 -1.59
CA THR A 195 0.31 4.90 -1.19
C THR A 195 -0.62 4.85 -2.39
N SER A 196 -1.10 3.64 -2.69
CA SER A 196 -2.15 3.38 -3.68
C SER A 196 -3.27 2.59 -3.02
N THR A 197 -4.49 3.13 -3.02
CA THR A 197 -5.66 2.42 -2.50
C THR A 197 -6.29 1.49 -3.53
N LEU A 198 -5.71 1.38 -4.73
CA LEU A 198 -6.09 0.44 -5.77
C LEU A 198 -5.44 -0.92 -5.53
N GLY A 199 -6.10 -2.02 -5.97
CA GLY A 199 -5.52 -3.35 -5.88
C GLY A 199 -6.37 -4.39 -5.15
N HIS A 200 -7.72 -4.31 -5.23
CA HIS A 200 -8.60 -5.27 -4.57
C HIS A 200 -8.38 -6.71 -5.04
N GLY A 201 -8.34 -6.93 -6.31
CA GLY A 201 -8.27 -8.27 -6.89
C GLY A 201 -7.25 -8.42 -8.02
N ALA A 202 -7.19 -9.62 -8.56
CA ALA A 202 -6.32 -9.97 -9.67
C ALA A 202 -6.46 -9.04 -10.87
N GLU A 203 -7.71 -8.73 -11.23
CA GLU A 203 -8.07 -7.93 -12.40
C GLU A 203 -7.47 -6.52 -12.31
N SER A 204 -7.43 -5.95 -11.12
CA SER A 204 -6.82 -4.65 -10.88
C SER A 204 -5.31 -4.68 -11.19
N PHE A 205 -4.60 -5.69 -10.73
CA PHE A 205 -3.16 -5.86 -11.01
C PHE A 205 -2.87 -6.26 -12.45
N ASP A 206 -3.81 -6.86 -13.15
CA ASP A 206 -3.67 -7.24 -14.56
C ASP A 206 -3.98 -6.08 -15.52
N HIS A 207 -4.59 -4.97 -15.04
CA HIS A 207 -4.88 -3.80 -15.86
C HIS A 207 -3.59 -3.07 -16.29
N PRO A 208 -3.33 -2.85 -17.60
CA PRO A 208 -2.04 -2.40 -18.10
C PRO A 208 -1.60 -1.04 -17.54
N THR A 209 -2.52 -0.06 -17.41
CA THR A 209 -2.20 1.27 -16.86
C THR A 209 -1.87 1.17 -15.37
N HIS A 210 -2.62 0.39 -14.59
CA HIS A 210 -2.34 0.20 -13.16
C HIS A 210 -1.00 -0.53 -12.96
N ARG A 211 -0.71 -1.58 -13.73
CA ARG A 211 0.61 -2.24 -13.74
C ARG A 211 1.74 -1.24 -13.99
N GLU A 212 1.56 -0.34 -14.97
CA GLU A 212 2.57 0.67 -15.27
C GLU A 212 2.76 1.66 -14.11
N VAL A 213 1.68 2.12 -13.46
CA VAL A 213 1.76 2.95 -12.25
C VAL A 213 2.54 2.23 -11.14
N LEU A 214 2.25 0.96 -10.89
CA LEU A 214 2.95 0.17 -9.86
C LEU A 214 4.43 -0.04 -10.22
N ARG A 215 4.73 -0.35 -11.48
CA ARG A 215 6.11 -0.49 -11.97
C ARG A 215 6.90 0.81 -11.77
N ARG A 216 6.30 1.96 -12.10
CA ARG A 216 6.91 3.27 -11.89
C ARG A 216 7.05 3.59 -10.39
N SER A 217 6.10 3.19 -9.56
CA SER A 217 6.18 3.33 -8.11
C SER A 217 7.37 2.56 -7.55
N MET A 218 7.56 1.30 -7.95
CA MET A 218 8.71 0.50 -7.54
C MET A 218 10.03 1.09 -8.05
N SER A 219 10.03 1.65 -9.27
CA SER A 219 11.21 2.32 -9.82
C SER A 219 11.55 3.61 -9.06
N LEU A 220 10.56 4.44 -8.72
CA LEU A 220 10.73 5.65 -7.92
C LEU A 220 11.28 5.31 -6.52
N LEU A 221 10.75 4.25 -5.93
CA LEU A 221 11.12 3.78 -4.60
C LEU A 221 12.45 3.01 -4.58
N SER A 222 13.00 2.61 -5.74
CA SER A 222 14.31 1.96 -5.73
C SER A 222 15.40 2.94 -5.32
N ARG A 223 16.26 2.50 -4.38
CA ARG A 223 17.44 3.29 -4.02
C ARG A 223 18.32 3.48 -5.25
N PRO A 224 18.90 4.68 -5.48
CA PRO A 224 19.85 4.87 -6.57
C PRO A 224 21.04 3.91 -6.38
N GLU A 225 21.48 3.29 -7.48
CA GLU A 225 22.72 2.49 -7.45
C GLU A 225 23.87 3.40 -6.99
N VAL A 226 24.56 3.01 -5.91
CA VAL A 226 25.79 3.68 -5.52
C VAL A 226 26.83 3.32 -6.59
N PRO A 227 27.35 4.31 -7.34
CA PRO A 227 28.42 4.01 -8.30
C PRO A 227 29.61 3.41 -7.57
N VAL A 228 30.12 2.27 -8.03
CA VAL A 228 31.34 1.61 -7.55
C VAL A 228 32.55 2.41 -8.02
#